data_32d4065f717fe848e7adfa460f819c82
#
_entry.id   32d4065f717fe848e7adfa460f819c82
#
_cell.length_a   1.000
_cell.length_b   1.000
_cell.length_c   1.000
_cell.angle_alpha   90.00
_cell.angle_beta   90.00
_cell.angle_gamma   90.00
#
_symmetry.space_group_name_H-M   'P 1'
#
loop_
_entity.id
_entity.type
_entity.pdbx_description
1 polymer ?
#
loop_
_entity_poly.entity_id
_entity_poly.type
_entity_poly.pdbx_seq_one_letter_code
_entity_poly.pdbx_strand_id
1 'polypeptide(L)'
;MLLPADITREELLSYVRPLYPNGIFPLGAGWRIVFYAVLGAIAGGWLIYRSPRMKRRREAFAAFGAMRRSFLSDGDASALAGALSVLMRRVALHRFGRDKTAGLNGREWTDFLKQTGADLDEQDERLLTEQAYAPPFFANDSADGKHLLRSVRKWLGRNL
;
A
#
# COMPACT_ATOMS: atom_id res chain seq x y z
N MET A 1 -63.07 20.93 13.93
CA MET A 1 -63.32 20.92 12.49
C MET A 1 -63.98 19.58 12.19
N LEU A 2 -65.32 19.57 12.07
CA LEU A 2 -66.12 18.35 11.88
C LEU A 2 -66.09 17.99 10.39
N LEU A 3 -65.72 16.76 10.07
CA LEU A 3 -65.80 16.23 8.72
C LEU A 3 -67.28 16.20 8.28
N PRO A 4 -67.59 16.62 7.02
CA PRO A 4 -68.97 16.52 6.52
C PRO A 4 -69.38 15.06 6.39
N ALA A 5 -70.61 14.73 6.81
CA ALA A 5 -71.11 13.36 6.94
C ALA A 5 -71.35 12.62 5.59
N ASP A 6 -71.04 13.21 4.47
CA ASP A 6 -71.39 12.71 3.12
C ASP A 6 -70.17 12.42 2.22
N ILE A 7 -69.01 12.17 2.81
CA ILE A 7 -67.82 11.84 2.03
C ILE A 7 -67.94 10.38 1.56
N THR A 8 -68.08 10.18 0.28
CA THR A 8 -68.06 8.86 -0.35
C THR A 8 -66.69 8.20 -0.17
N ARG A 9 -66.68 6.88 -0.05
CA ARG A 9 -65.44 6.10 0.10
C ARG A 9 -64.39 6.43 -0.97
N GLU A 10 -64.82 6.78 -2.16
CA GLU A 10 -63.95 7.16 -3.27
C GLU A 10 -63.26 8.52 -3.09
N GLU A 11 -63.95 9.48 -2.47
CA GLU A 11 -63.36 10.77 -2.09
C GLU A 11 -62.33 10.62 -0.98
N LEU A 12 -62.57 9.77 0.02
CA LEU A 12 -61.59 9.46 1.05
C LEU A 12 -60.32 8.80 0.47
N LEU A 13 -60.48 7.93 -0.51
CA LEU A 13 -59.34 7.29 -1.18
C LEU A 13 -58.51 8.29 -2.04
N SER A 14 -59.13 9.39 -2.51
CA SER A 14 -58.41 10.44 -3.25
C SER A 14 -57.53 11.32 -2.32
N TYR A 15 -57.88 11.43 -1.04
CA TYR A 15 -57.10 12.14 -0.04
C TYR A 15 -55.93 11.31 0.53
N VAL A 16 -56.03 9.98 0.46
CA VAL A 16 -54.93 9.10 0.82
C VAL A 16 -53.98 9.03 -0.35
N ARG A 17 -53.05 9.97 -0.42
CA ARG A 17 -51.91 9.82 -1.32
C ARG A 17 -51.24 8.49 -1.03
N PRO A 18 -51.06 7.60 -2.01
CA PRO A 18 -50.30 6.38 -1.81
C PRO A 18 -48.91 6.75 -1.27
N LEU A 19 -48.64 6.37 -0.04
CA LEU A 19 -47.37 6.63 0.65
C LEU A 19 -46.19 5.93 -0.05
N TYR A 20 -46.50 5.07 -1.01
CA TYR A 20 -45.49 4.31 -1.76
C TYR A 20 -45.79 4.37 -3.26
N PRO A 21 -44.84 4.79 -4.11
CA PRO A 21 -44.96 4.61 -5.54
C PRO A 21 -45.08 3.11 -5.84
N ASN A 22 -46.05 2.74 -6.67
CA ASN A 22 -46.32 1.35 -7.10
C ASN A 22 -45.11 0.79 -7.86
N GLY A 23 -44.13 0.26 -7.18
CA GLY A 23 -42.97 -0.40 -7.75
C GLY A 23 -42.27 -1.27 -6.70
N ILE A 24 -41.86 -2.46 -7.11
CA ILE A 24 -41.16 -3.45 -6.27
C ILE A 24 -39.84 -2.89 -5.66
N PHE A 25 -39.36 -1.78 -6.23
CA PHE A 25 -38.22 -1.01 -5.72
C PHE A 25 -38.55 0.50 -5.73
N PRO A 26 -38.93 1.10 -4.62
CA PRO A 26 -39.04 2.55 -4.50
C PRO A 26 -37.66 3.18 -4.36
N LEU A 27 -36.83 3.03 -5.37
CA LEU A 27 -35.57 3.76 -5.45
C LEU A 27 -35.90 5.19 -5.88
N GLY A 28 -36.20 6.06 -4.92
CA GLY A 28 -36.28 7.49 -5.15
C GLY A 28 -35.04 7.98 -5.89
N ALA A 29 -35.13 9.08 -6.62
CA ALA A 29 -34.04 9.64 -7.42
C ALA A 29 -32.71 9.75 -6.64
N GLY A 30 -32.78 10.00 -5.33
CA GLY A 30 -31.60 10.06 -4.45
C GLY A 30 -30.85 8.73 -4.29
N TRP A 31 -31.57 7.61 -4.24
CA TRP A 31 -30.93 6.30 -4.10
C TRP A 31 -30.14 5.89 -5.36
N ARG A 32 -30.60 6.32 -6.52
CA ARG A 32 -29.89 6.12 -7.80
C ARG A 32 -28.54 6.81 -7.80
N ILE A 33 -28.46 8.01 -7.23
CA ILE A 33 -27.20 8.76 -7.08
C ILE A 33 -26.24 7.99 -6.18
N VAL A 34 -26.70 7.49 -5.03
CA VAL A 34 -25.89 6.67 -4.11
C VAL A 34 -25.39 5.41 -4.81
N PHE A 35 -26.25 4.72 -5.57
CA PHE A 35 -25.86 3.51 -6.31
C PHE A 35 -24.77 3.80 -7.32
N TYR A 36 -24.89 4.87 -8.13
CA TYR A 36 -23.85 5.23 -9.09
C TYR A 36 -22.57 5.74 -8.42
N ALA A 37 -22.67 6.43 -7.29
CA ALA A 37 -21.51 6.84 -6.51
C ALA A 37 -20.73 5.63 -5.98
N VAL A 38 -21.40 4.63 -5.43
CA VAL A 38 -20.80 3.38 -4.95
C VAL A 38 -20.18 2.61 -6.12
N LEU A 39 -20.87 2.49 -7.23
CA LEU A 39 -20.37 1.81 -8.43
C LEU A 39 -19.12 2.53 -8.97
N GLY A 40 -19.14 3.85 -9.02
CA GLY A 40 -17.98 4.67 -9.41
C GLY A 40 -16.79 4.52 -8.46
N ALA A 41 -17.05 4.46 -7.14
CA ALA A 41 -16.01 4.22 -6.14
C ALA A 41 -15.38 2.83 -6.29
N ILE A 42 -16.19 1.79 -6.55
CA ILE A 42 -15.72 0.43 -6.78
C ILE A 42 -14.89 0.37 -8.07
N ALA A 43 -15.37 0.95 -9.16
CA ALA A 43 -14.66 0.99 -10.44
C ALA A 43 -13.35 1.78 -10.34
N GLY A 44 -13.36 2.94 -9.68
CA GLY A 44 -12.17 3.76 -9.42
C GLY A 44 -11.16 3.01 -8.55
N GLY A 45 -11.61 2.39 -7.47
CA GLY A 45 -10.78 1.56 -6.60
C GLY A 45 -10.14 0.40 -7.36
N TRP A 46 -10.90 -0.26 -8.24
CA TRP A 46 -10.40 -1.35 -9.07
C TRP A 46 -9.36 -0.89 -10.10
N LEU A 47 -9.57 0.28 -10.74
CA LEU A 47 -8.58 0.88 -11.66
C LEU A 47 -7.27 1.22 -10.93
N ILE A 48 -7.36 1.84 -9.74
CA ILE A 48 -6.19 2.15 -8.90
C ILE A 48 -5.47 0.86 -8.50
N TYR A 49 -6.21 -0.16 -8.05
CA TYR A 49 -5.65 -1.46 -7.67
C TYR A 49 -4.91 -2.16 -8.82
N ARG A 50 -5.44 -2.04 -10.06
CA ARG A 50 -4.85 -2.60 -11.28
C ARG A 50 -3.71 -1.74 -11.84
N SER A 51 -3.47 -0.53 -11.31
CA SER A 51 -2.45 0.38 -11.80
C SER A 51 -1.04 -0.24 -11.71
N PRO A 52 -0.15 0.02 -12.68
CA PRO A 52 1.20 -0.54 -12.67
C PRO A 52 2.03 -0.08 -11.45
N ARG A 53 1.70 1.07 -10.87
CA ARG A 53 2.33 1.56 -9.64
C ARG A 53 1.97 0.67 -8.45
N MET A 54 0.70 0.35 -8.29
CA MET A 54 0.23 -0.51 -7.20
C MET A 54 0.75 -1.94 -7.34
N LYS A 55 0.85 -2.47 -8.57
CA LYS A 55 1.45 -3.77 -8.85
C LYS A 55 2.91 -3.83 -8.39
N ARG A 56 3.73 -2.84 -8.78
CA ARG A 56 5.15 -2.74 -8.37
C ARG A 56 5.30 -2.64 -6.85
N ARG A 57 4.46 -1.83 -6.22
CA ARG A 57 4.42 -1.71 -4.76
C ARG A 57 4.15 -3.05 -4.09
N ARG A 58 3.16 -3.78 -4.56
CA ARG A 58 2.82 -5.13 -4.04
C ARG A 58 3.97 -6.12 -4.24
N GLU A 59 4.58 -6.13 -5.42
CA GLU A 59 5.73 -6.99 -5.73
C GLU A 59 6.92 -6.67 -4.82
N ALA A 60 7.24 -5.40 -4.60
CA ALA A 60 8.33 -4.99 -3.71
C ALA A 60 8.07 -5.40 -2.26
N PHE A 61 6.85 -5.20 -1.74
CA PHE A 61 6.49 -5.64 -0.39
C PHE A 61 6.40 -7.17 -0.26
N ALA A 62 5.99 -7.88 -1.31
CA ALA A 62 6.00 -9.34 -1.32
C ALA A 62 7.44 -9.89 -1.28
N ALA A 63 8.35 -9.31 -2.08
CA ALA A 63 9.77 -9.64 -2.05
C ALA A 63 10.39 -9.36 -0.67
N PHE A 64 10.12 -8.17 -0.11
CA PHE A 64 10.56 -7.83 1.25
C PHE A 64 10.02 -8.83 2.30
N GLY A 65 8.76 -9.24 2.19
CA GLY A 65 8.17 -10.25 3.08
C GLY A 65 8.82 -11.62 2.98
N ALA A 66 9.25 -12.02 1.77
CA ALA A 66 9.98 -13.28 1.56
C ALA A 66 11.38 -13.21 2.21
N MET A 67 12.12 -12.12 1.99
CA MET A 67 13.45 -11.91 2.59
C MET A 67 13.39 -11.90 4.12
N ARG A 68 12.37 -11.24 4.68
CA ARG A 68 12.14 -11.25 6.13
C ARG A 68 11.88 -12.66 6.67
N ARG A 69 11.09 -13.47 5.97
CA ARG A 69 10.82 -14.87 6.41
C ARG A 69 12.09 -15.70 6.37
N SER A 70 12.89 -15.61 5.30
CA SER A 70 14.17 -16.31 5.20
C SER A 70 15.10 -15.92 6.36
N PHE A 71 15.26 -14.63 6.63
CA PHE A 71 16.07 -14.16 7.74
C PHE A 71 15.58 -14.67 9.11
N LEU A 72 14.28 -14.78 9.31
CA LEU A 72 13.72 -15.30 10.57
C LEU A 72 13.95 -16.80 10.73
N SER A 73 14.12 -17.57 9.62
CA SER A 73 14.46 -19.00 9.67
C SER A 73 15.96 -19.25 9.80
N ASP A 74 16.77 -18.49 9.09
CA ASP A 74 18.20 -18.80 8.89
C ASP A 74 19.11 -17.93 9.77
N GLY A 75 18.62 -16.75 10.19
CA GLY A 75 19.39 -15.79 11.02
C GLY A 75 20.53 -15.08 10.29
N ASP A 76 20.68 -15.28 8.96
CA ASP A 76 21.77 -14.75 8.17
C ASP A 76 21.53 -13.26 7.81
N ALA A 77 22.17 -12.37 8.57
CA ALA A 77 22.08 -10.91 8.38
C ALA A 77 22.81 -10.45 7.11
N SER A 78 23.86 -11.16 6.68
CA SER A 78 24.63 -10.83 5.47
C SER A 78 23.80 -11.12 4.21
N ALA A 79 23.21 -12.31 4.11
CA ALA A 79 22.31 -12.65 3.01
C ALA A 79 21.10 -11.70 2.96
N LEU A 80 20.56 -11.33 4.13
CA LEU A 80 19.49 -10.34 4.23
C LEU A 80 19.92 -8.99 3.68
N ALA A 81 21.07 -8.45 4.11
CA ALA A 81 21.59 -7.15 3.71
C ALA A 81 21.83 -7.11 2.19
N GLY A 82 22.41 -8.17 1.61
CA GLY A 82 22.60 -8.31 0.18
C GLY A 82 21.27 -8.26 -0.60
N ALA A 83 20.30 -9.06 -0.17
CA ALA A 83 18.99 -9.12 -0.80
C ALA A 83 18.22 -7.77 -0.68
N LEU A 84 18.27 -7.12 0.48
CA LEU A 84 17.67 -5.82 0.70
C LEU A 84 18.35 -4.73 -0.12
N SER A 85 19.68 -4.72 -0.23
CA SER A 85 20.44 -3.79 -1.08
C SER A 85 19.97 -3.86 -2.53
N VAL A 86 19.83 -5.08 -3.08
CA VAL A 86 19.31 -5.28 -4.44
C VAL A 86 17.88 -4.76 -4.59
N LEU A 87 16.99 -5.03 -3.62
CA LEU A 87 15.62 -4.55 -3.64
C LEU A 87 15.56 -3.03 -3.62
N MET A 88 16.30 -2.39 -2.69
CA MET A 88 16.36 -0.93 -2.55
C MET A 88 16.92 -0.28 -3.81
N ARG A 89 17.95 -0.85 -4.41
CA ARG A 89 18.53 -0.36 -5.66
C ARG A 89 17.54 -0.42 -6.80
N ARG A 90 16.76 -1.50 -6.92
CA ARG A 90 15.68 -1.63 -7.92
C ARG A 90 14.60 -0.56 -7.74
N VAL A 91 14.18 -0.30 -6.50
CA VAL A 91 13.19 0.74 -6.19
C VAL A 91 13.76 2.13 -6.47
N ALA A 92 15.01 2.40 -6.06
CA ALA A 92 15.69 3.67 -6.30
C ALA A 92 15.83 3.99 -7.80
N LEU A 93 16.21 3.01 -8.61
CA LEU A 93 16.28 3.15 -10.07
C LEU A 93 14.94 3.56 -10.68
N HIS A 94 13.85 2.98 -10.19
CA HIS A 94 12.51 3.31 -10.67
C HIS A 94 12.01 4.67 -10.20
N ARG A 95 12.37 5.08 -8.98
CA ARG A 95 11.86 6.30 -8.37
C ARG A 95 12.67 7.54 -8.75
N PHE A 96 13.99 7.42 -8.75
CA PHE A 96 14.92 8.55 -8.89
C PHE A 96 15.65 8.58 -10.25
N GLY A 97 15.52 7.49 -11.02
CA GLY A 97 16.15 7.37 -12.33
C GLY A 97 17.57 6.79 -12.27
N ARG A 98 18.03 6.33 -13.44
CA ARG A 98 19.34 5.68 -13.58
C ARG A 98 20.50 6.64 -13.33
N ASP A 99 20.37 7.87 -13.80
CA ASP A 99 21.44 8.89 -13.74
C ASP A 99 21.85 9.22 -12.31
N LYS A 100 20.89 9.16 -11.37
CA LYS A 100 21.12 9.46 -9.95
C LYS A 100 21.52 8.26 -9.10
N THR A 101 21.35 7.04 -9.61
CA THR A 101 21.47 5.84 -8.76
C THR A 101 22.43 4.79 -9.27
N ALA A 102 22.71 4.74 -10.58
CA ALA A 102 23.44 3.62 -11.16
C ALA A 102 24.94 3.57 -10.78
N GLY A 103 25.56 4.71 -10.49
CA GLY A 103 26.98 4.81 -10.15
C GLY A 103 27.28 4.74 -8.66
N LEU A 104 26.25 4.80 -7.80
CA LEU A 104 26.44 4.90 -6.36
C LEU A 104 26.89 3.56 -5.75
N ASN A 105 28.04 3.57 -5.05
CA ASN A 105 28.58 2.39 -4.39
C ASN A 105 29.04 2.72 -2.96
N GLY A 106 29.13 1.69 -2.11
CA GLY A 106 29.63 1.82 -0.76
C GLY A 106 28.93 2.97 0.01
N ARG A 107 29.71 3.91 0.51
CA ARG A 107 29.24 5.03 1.32
C ARG A 107 28.34 5.99 0.56
N GLU A 108 28.59 6.26 -0.71
CA GLU A 108 27.73 7.11 -1.53
C GLU A 108 26.29 6.55 -1.62
N TRP A 109 26.16 5.23 -1.66
CA TRP A 109 24.87 4.55 -1.68
C TRP A 109 24.13 4.69 -0.35
N THR A 110 24.80 4.53 0.78
CA THR A 110 24.17 4.70 2.10
C THR A 110 23.80 6.14 2.38
N ASP A 111 24.65 7.11 1.99
CA ASP A 111 24.35 8.54 2.06
C ASP A 111 23.12 8.92 1.23
N PHE A 112 23.03 8.39 0.00
CA PHE A 112 21.84 8.57 -0.83
C PHE A 112 20.57 7.98 -0.18
N LEU A 113 20.66 6.80 0.43
CA LEU A 113 19.54 6.19 1.13
C LEU A 113 19.09 7.05 2.32
N LYS A 114 20.01 7.61 3.11
CA LYS A 114 19.72 8.55 4.19
C LYS A 114 19.04 9.81 3.68
N GLN A 115 19.56 10.42 2.61
CA GLN A 115 18.96 11.60 1.99
C GLN A 115 17.54 11.35 1.47
N THR A 116 17.25 10.12 1.04
CA THR A 116 15.92 9.71 0.57
C THR A 116 15.00 9.18 1.68
N GLY A 117 15.45 9.29 2.96
CA GLY A 117 14.64 9.05 4.14
C GLY A 117 14.77 7.66 4.76
N ALA A 118 15.85 6.94 4.47
CA ALA A 118 16.22 5.75 5.22
C ALA A 118 16.83 6.14 6.57
N ASP A 119 16.41 5.44 7.61
CA ASP A 119 16.88 5.63 8.98
C ASP A 119 17.94 4.54 9.24
N LEU A 120 19.15 4.75 8.72
CA LEU A 120 20.26 3.81 8.81
C LEU A 120 21.20 4.23 9.94
N ASP A 121 21.48 3.31 10.84
CA ASP A 121 22.54 3.47 11.82
C ASP A 121 23.90 2.99 11.26
N GLU A 122 24.96 3.13 12.03
CA GLU A 122 26.33 2.77 11.61
C GLU A 122 26.46 1.26 11.33
N GLN A 123 25.68 0.43 12.04
CA GLN A 123 25.68 -1.02 11.84
C GLN A 123 24.95 -1.39 10.53
N ASP A 124 23.78 -0.75 10.25
CA ASP A 124 23.08 -0.92 8.99
C ASP A 124 23.94 -0.53 7.79
N GLU A 125 24.73 0.54 7.92
CA GLU A 125 25.67 0.97 6.86
C GLU A 125 26.75 -0.08 6.59
N ARG A 126 27.38 -0.60 7.64
CA ARG A 126 28.37 -1.67 7.51
C ARG A 126 27.78 -2.92 6.90
N LEU A 127 26.57 -3.31 7.31
CA LEU A 127 25.83 -4.42 6.72
C LEU A 127 25.62 -4.22 5.22
N LEU A 128 25.19 -3.05 4.80
CA LEU A 128 24.86 -2.75 3.40
C LEU A 128 26.09 -2.54 2.51
N THR A 129 27.23 -2.12 3.08
CA THR A 129 28.45 -1.80 2.32
C THR A 129 29.48 -2.92 2.33
N GLU A 130 29.75 -3.52 3.47
CA GLU A 130 30.81 -4.49 3.66
C GLU A 130 30.29 -5.93 3.67
N GLN A 131 29.26 -6.18 4.48
CA GLN A 131 28.79 -7.54 4.70
C GLN A 131 27.83 -8.04 3.61
N ALA A 132 27.17 -7.16 2.86
CA ALA A 132 26.31 -7.54 1.74
C ALA A 132 27.07 -8.34 0.64
N TYR A 133 28.40 -8.26 0.62
CA TYR A 133 29.28 -8.94 -0.34
C TYR A 133 30.24 -9.93 0.33
N ALA A 134 30.20 -10.06 1.66
CA ALA A 134 31.04 -10.99 2.40
C ALA A 134 30.52 -12.44 2.30
N PRO A 135 31.42 -13.44 2.33
CA PRO A 135 31.00 -14.83 2.42
C PRO A 135 30.16 -15.09 3.69
N PRO A 136 29.17 -15.98 3.64
CA PRO A 136 28.18 -16.18 4.71
C PRO A 136 28.73 -16.60 6.07
N PHE A 137 30.05 -16.87 6.18
CA PHE A 137 30.70 -17.33 7.40
C PHE A 137 31.05 -16.21 8.41
N PHE A 138 30.90 -14.94 8.05
CA PHE A 138 31.24 -13.79 8.88
C PHE A 138 30.01 -13.04 9.43
N ALA A 139 28.82 -13.56 9.24
CA ALA A 139 27.58 -12.95 9.73
C ALA A 139 27.37 -13.26 11.22
N ASN A 140 27.93 -12.44 12.07
CA ASN A 140 27.64 -12.45 13.52
C ASN A 140 26.68 -11.29 13.86
N ASP A 141 25.47 -11.58 14.03
CA ASP A 141 24.47 -11.03 14.95
C ASP A 141 23.09 -10.83 14.31
N SER A 142 22.18 -11.70 14.72
CA SER A 142 20.76 -11.61 14.28
C SER A 142 20.04 -10.36 14.86
N ALA A 143 20.66 -9.60 15.74
CA ALA A 143 20.13 -8.36 16.27
C ALA A 143 20.16 -7.24 15.22
N ASP A 144 21.23 -7.17 14.45
CA ASP A 144 21.47 -6.10 13.47
C ASP A 144 20.47 -6.14 12.31
N GLY A 145 20.10 -7.34 11.84
CA GLY A 145 19.12 -7.49 10.75
C GLY A 145 17.72 -7.00 11.09
N LYS A 146 17.32 -6.94 12.36
CA LYS A 146 15.99 -6.46 12.75
C LYS A 146 15.84 -4.95 12.64
N HIS A 147 16.91 -4.19 12.91
CA HIS A 147 16.92 -2.76 12.74
C HIS A 147 16.85 -2.41 11.27
N LEU A 148 17.72 -3.01 10.46
CA LEU A 148 17.76 -2.86 9.01
C LEU A 148 16.39 -3.16 8.35
N LEU A 149 15.70 -4.23 8.77
CA LEU A 149 14.36 -4.55 8.26
C LEU A 149 13.34 -3.44 8.54
N ARG A 150 13.37 -2.82 9.72
CA ARG A 150 12.47 -1.71 10.07
C ARG A 150 12.74 -0.47 9.24
N SER A 151 14.01 -0.12 9.09
CA SER A 151 14.48 1.03 8.32
C SER A 151 14.12 0.90 6.83
N VAL A 152 14.40 -0.27 6.24
CA VAL A 152 14.07 -0.56 4.84
C VAL A 152 12.54 -0.55 4.61
N ARG A 153 11.76 -1.13 5.50
CA ARG A 153 10.28 -1.10 5.40
C ARG A 153 9.74 0.33 5.39
N LYS A 154 10.26 1.19 6.27
CA LYS A 154 9.88 2.60 6.37
C LYS A 154 10.24 3.34 5.08
N TRP A 155 11.45 3.11 4.58
CA TRP A 155 11.93 3.70 3.34
C TRP A 155 11.12 3.25 2.11
N LEU A 156 10.82 1.94 1.98
CA LEU A 156 9.96 1.41 0.92
C LEU A 156 8.56 2.05 0.94
N GLY A 157 7.98 2.25 2.14
CA GLY A 157 6.67 2.88 2.29
C GLY A 157 6.62 4.33 1.79
N ARG A 158 7.75 5.05 1.84
CA ARG A 158 7.87 6.45 1.38
C ARG A 158 8.18 6.58 -0.11
N ASN A 159 8.87 5.60 -0.68
CA ASN A 159 9.43 5.69 -2.03
C ASN A 159 8.69 4.85 -3.08
N LEU A 160 7.70 4.05 -2.69
CA LEU A 160 6.78 3.29 -3.54
C LEU A 160 5.38 3.89 -3.52
#